data_0167d0f957c4b1df282dc3ea9dcb121f
#
_entry.id   0167d0f957c4b1df282dc3ea9dcb121f
#
_cell.length_a   1.000
_cell.length_b   1.000
_cell.length_c   1.000
_cell.angle_alpha   90.00
_cell.angle_beta   90.00
_cell.angle_gamma   90.00
#
_symmetry.space_group_name_H-M   'P 1'
#
loop_
_entity.id
_entity.type
_entity.pdbx_description
1 polymer ?
#
loop_
_entity_poly.entity_id
_entity_poly.type
_entity_poly.pdbx_seq_one_letter_code
_entity_poly.pdbx_strand_id
1 'polypeptide(L)'
;MKLQWRLVCSPPLPGSWNMAVDEAMLLAHSAGLTIPTLRLYRWSPPAVSIGLLQPIESISEEACRQLGFNIVRRPSGGGAVLHQHEITYAVVVDGRVCPEGSSVMATYRWLAKGLTAGLRKLGIEASLSNSNDRNCPSQHHIASFCFARTSAADLTVEGLKLGGSAQARRRHFLLQHGSIPLRLDTETIEQIFGLSGRKNFTCLEEVLEREVSPCEFVEALVAGFSEALGVSFIVSGLTPTELRFAEILFQHKYNTEEWTKERKVRTELPSKVTEILKQSEP
;
A
#
# COMPACT_ATOMS: atom_id res chain seq x y z
N MET A 1 13.64 -16.18 20.58
CA MET A 1 14.27 -15.61 19.37
C MET A 1 13.29 -14.67 18.69
N LYS A 2 13.71 -13.48 18.26
CA LYS A 2 12.85 -12.61 17.44
C LYS A 2 12.67 -13.22 16.04
N LEU A 3 11.47 -13.11 15.46
CA LEU A 3 11.24 -13.51 14.08
C LEU A 3 12.04 -12.60 13.15
N GLN A 4 12.75 -13.18 12.19
CA GLN A 4 13.59 -12.43 11.27
C GLN A 4 12.80 -12.07 10.02
N TRP A 5 12.78 -10.79 9.68
CA TRP A 5 12.15 -10.22 8.48
C TRP A 5 13.21 -9.52 7.63
N ARG A 6 12.93 -9.35 6.36
CA ARG A 6 13.72 -8.46 5.47
C ARG A 6 13.17 -7.04 5.55
N LEU A 7 14.09 -6.08 5.46
CA LEU A 7 13.79 -4.68 5.17
C LEU A 7 14.31 -4.36 3.77
N VAL A 8 13.40 -3.95 2.88
CA VAL A 8 13.73 -3.51 1.53
C VAL A 8 13.36 -2.03 1.41
N CYS A 9 14.36 -1.15 1.30
CA CYS A 9 14.13 0.26 0.98
C CYS A 9 14.39 0.46 -0.52
N SER A 10 13.34 0.78 -1.27
CA SER A 10 13.43 1.01 -2.71
C SER A 10 13.58 2.50 -3.01
N PRO A 11 14.36 2.90 -4.04
CA PRO A 11 14.33 4.26 -4.54
C PRO A 11 12.92 4.62 -5.06
N PRO A 12 12.63 5.90 -5.31
CA PRO A 12 11.40 6.29 -5.99
C PRO A 12 11.35 5.65 -7.39
N LEU A 13 10.26 4.95 -7.70
CA LEU A 13 10.07 4.18 -8.93
C LEU A 13 8.67 4.42 -9.52
N PRO A 14 8.47 4.15 -10.84
CA PRO A 14 7.17 4.25 -11.48
C PRO A 14 6.11 3.36 -10.83
N GLY A 15 4.87 3.83 -10.84
CA GLY A 15 3.76 3.12 -10.18
C GLY A 15 3.54 1.70 -10.68
N SER A 16 3.63 1.48 -12.00
CA SER A 16 3.53 0.15 -12.60
C SER A 16 4.63 -0.80 -12.11
N TRP A 17 5.86 -0.28 -11.96
CA TRP A 17 6.96 -1.07 -11.42
C TRP A 17 6.78 -1.36 -9.92
N ASN A 18 6.35 -0.36 -9.13
CA ASN A 18 6.09 -0.56 -7.71
C ASN A 18 5.05 -1.66 -7.45
N MET A 19 3.97 -1.68 -8.23
CA MET A 19 2.94 -2.72 -8.11
C MET A 19 3.42 -4.08 -8.58
N ALA A 20 4.26 -4.13 -9.63
CA ALA A 20 4.88 -5.36 -10.09
C ALA A 20 5.81 -5.97 -9.01
N VAL A 21 6.60 -5.13 -8.34
CA VAL A 21 7.48 -5.55 -7.24
C VAL A 21 6.67 -6.07 -6.05
N ASP A 22 5.63 -5.36 -5.64
CA ASP A 22 4.79 -5.77 -4.50
C ASP A 22 4.17 -7.17 -4.74
N GLU A 23 3.62 -7.41 -5.94
CA GLU A 23 3.08 -8.73 -6.27
C GLU A 23 4.18 -9.78 -6.45
N ALA A 24 5.33 -9.43 -7.02
CA ALA A 24 6.47 -10.34 -7.16
C ALA A 24 6.97 -10.84 -5.80
N MET A 25 7.04 -9.96 -4.80
CA MET A 25 7.39 -10.33 -3.43
C MET A 25 6.36 -11.29 -2.82
N LEU A 26 5.06 -11.05 -3.03
CA LEU A 26 4.00 -11.96 -2.59
C LEU A 26 4.15 -13.34 -3.24
N LEU A 27 4.40 -13.40 -4.54
CA LEU A 27 4.60 -14.66 -5.26
C LEU A 27 5.82 -15.42 -4.77
N ALA A 28 6.97 -14.74 -4.62
CA ALA A 28 8.19 -15.36 -4.14
C ALA A 28 8.05 -15.90 -2.71
N HIS A 29 7.39 -15.13 -1.82
CA HIS A 29 7.15 -15.56 -0.45
C HIS A 29 6.16 -16.74 -0.40
N SER A 30 5.11 -16.72 -1.20
CA SER A 30 4.14 -17.82 -1.28
C SER A 30 4.74 -19.12 -1.82
N ALA A 31 5.81 -19.04 -2.59
CA ALA A 31 6.59 -20.17 -3.08
C ALA A 31 7.71 -20.63 -2.12
N GLY A 32 7.82 -20.03 -0.92
CA GLY A 32 8.85 -20.37 0.06
C GLY A 32 10.27 -19.90 -0.30
N LEU A 33 10.41 -18.99 -1.28
CA LEU A 33 11.70 -18.52 -1.79
C LEU A 33 12.26 -17.33 -1.02
N THR A 34 11.44 -16.70 -0.16
CA THR A 34 11.83 -15.55 0.65
C THR A 34 11.20 -15.62 2.03
N ILE A 35 11.77 -14.89 2.98
CA ILE A 35 11.20 -14.70 4.32
C ILE A 35 10.27 -13.48 4.35
N PRO A 36 9.46 -13.28 5.41
CA PRO A 36 8.60 -12.10 5.53
C PRO A 36 9.38 -10.80 5.30
N THR A 37 8.74 -9.83 4.64
CA THR A 37 9.42 -8.62 4.19
C THR A 37 8.58 -7.38 4.46
N LEU A 38 9.21 -6.35 5.03
CA LEU A 38 8.73 -4.97 5.02
C LEU A 38 9.47 -4.23 3.90
N ARG A 39 8.73 -3.68 2.95
CA ARG A 39 9.25 -2.80 1.91
C ARG A 39 8.76 -1.38 2.14
N LEU A 40 9.66 -0.39 2.04
CA LEU A 40 9.37 1.04 2.13
C LEU A 40 9.82 1.71 0.84
N TYR A 41 8.95 2.52 0.23
CA TYR A 41 9.22 3.11 -1.08
C TYR A 41 8.41 4.39 -1.34
N ARG A 42 8.77 5.06 -2.41
CA ARG A 42 8.12 6.25 -2.94
C ARG A 42 7.85 6.08 -4.44
N TRP A 43 7.19 7.04 -5.05
CA TRP A 43 6.77 7.02 -6.43
C TRP A 43 7.44 8.14 -7.24
N SER A 44 7.91 7.82 -8.43
CA SER A 44 8.45 8.79 -9.39
C SER A 44 8.29 8.24 -10.81
N PRO A 45 7.58 8.95 -11.73
CA PRO A 45 6.82 10.16 -11.44
C PRO A 45 5.67 9.93 -10.44
N PRO A 46 5.03 11.02 -9.96
CA PRO A 46 3.83 10.91 -9.14
C PRO A 46 2.75 10.07 -9.83
N ALA A 47 1.90 9.41 -9.04
CA ALA A 47 0.92 8.47 -9.59
C ALA A 47 -0.39 8.47 -8.81
N VAL A 48 -1.44 7.99 -9.47
CA VAL A 48 -2.70 7.59 -8.83
C VAL A 48 -2.83 6.08 -8.93
N SER A 49 -2.92 5.39 -7.78
CA SER A 49 -3.29 3.98 -7.80
C SER A 49 -4.78 3.81 -7.58
N ILE A 50 -5.46 3.09 -8.50
CA ILE A 50 -6.87 2.70 -8.35
C ILE A 50 -6.97 1.28 -7.79
N GLY A 51 -8.03 1.03 -7.02
CA GLY A 51 -8.30 -0.29 -6.43
C GLY A 51 -8.63 -1.34 -7.49
N LEU A 52 -8.43 -2.62 -7.14
CA LEU A 52 -8.64 -3.74 -8.06
C LEU A 52 -10.00 -3.71 -8.78
N LEU A 53 -11.08 -3.42 -8.04
CA LEU A 53 -12.44 -3.41 -8.58
C LEU A 53 -12.96 -1.99 -8.90
N GLN A 54 -12.15 -0.96 -8.65
CA GLN A 54 -12.57 0.42 -8.85
C GLN A 54 -12.65 0.75 -10.35
N PRO A 55 -13.76 1.35 -10.84
CA PRO A 55 -13.85 1.85 -12.21
C PRO A 55 -12.83 2.99 -12.41
N ILE A 56 -12.20 3.05 -13.59
CA ILE A 56 -11.22 4.11 -13.89
C ILE A 56 -11.89 5.48 -14.01
N GLU A 57 -13.14 5.49 -14.44
CA GLU A 57 -13.98 6.69 -14.59
C GLU A 57 -14.28 7.38 -13.24
N SER A 58 -13.93 6.75 -12.14
CA SER A 58 -14.06 7.33 -10.80
C SER A 58 -13.01 8.41 -10.49
N ILE A 59 -12.02 8.60 -11.36
CA ILE A 59 -11.00 9.64 -11.28
C ILE A 59 -10.93 10.41 -12.60
N SER A 60 -10.37 11.62 -12.58
CA SER A 60 -10.15 12.40 -13.82
C SER A 60 -8.83 11.95 -14.49
N GLU A 61 -8.94 11.08 -15.52
CA GLU A 61 -7.78 10.71 -16.35
C GLU A 61 -7.15 11.93 -17.01
N GLU A 62 -7.98 12.90 -17.41
CA GLU A 62 -7.51 14.14 -18.04
C GLU A 62 -6.69 15.00 -17.07
N ALA A 63 -7.16 15.20 -15.82
CA ALA A 63 -6.39 15.91 -14.80
C ALA A 63 -5.08 15.18 -14.49
N CYS A 64 -5.09 13.86 -14.37
CA CYS A 64 -3.86 13.07 -14.17
C CYS A 64 -2.86 13.31 -15.30
N ARG A 65 -3.32 13.31 -16.56
CA ARG A 65 -2.47 13.53 -17.73
C ARG A 65 -1.89 14.95 -17.76
N GLN A 66 -2.70 15.98 -17.47
CA GLN A 66 -2.27 17.39 -17.45
C GLN A 66 -1.24 17.65 -16.34
N LEU A 67 -1.41 17.01 -15.18
CA LEU A 67 -0.52 17.14 -14.02
C LEU A 67 0.71 16.19 -14.08
N GLY A 68 0.80 15.34 -15.12
CA GLY A 68 1.90 14.39 -15.27
C GLY A 68 1.87 13.19 -14.32
N PHE A 69 0.67 12.83 -13.83
CA PHE A 69 0.47 11.66 -12.96
C PHE A 69 0.22 10.41 -13.78
N ASN A 70 0.93 9.34 -13.47
CA ASN A 70 0.63 8.03 -14.01
C ASN A 70 -0.54 7.38 -13.26
N ILE A 71 -1.36 6.60 -13.97
CA ILE A 71 -2.44 5.82 -13.36
C ILE A 71 -2.02 4.35 -13.38
N VAL A 72 -2.18 3.67 -12.25
CA VAL A 72 -1.92 2.23 -12.14
C VAL A 72 -3.03 1.54 -11.34
N ARG A 73 -3.40 0.33 -11.72
CA ARG A 73 -4.30 -0.50 -10.93
C ARG A 73 -3.51 -1.43 -10.02
N ARG A 74 -3.73 -1.31 -8.70
CA ARG A 74 -3.07 -2.18 -7.71
C ARG A 74 -3.79 -3.53 -7.56
N PRO A 75 -3.12 -4.58 -7.05
CA PRO A 75 -3.69 -5.92 -6.88
C PRO A 75 -4.69 -6.01 -5.70
N SER A 76 -4.74 -5.00 -4.86
CA SER A 76 -5.62 -4.92 -3.68
C SER A 76 -6.85 -4.05 -3.95
N GLY A 77 -7.86 -4.15 -3.08
CA GLY A 77 -9.09 -3.36 -3.17
C GLY A 77 -8.94 -1.92 -2.67
N GLY A 78 -10.08 -1.29 -2.39
CA GLY A 78 -10.20 0.09 -1.86
C GLY A 78 -10.36 1.16 -2.94
N GLY A 79 -10.49 2.42 -2.53
CA GLY A 79 -10.57 3.60 -3.41
C GLY A 79 -9.21 4.06 -3.91
N ALA A 80 -9.18 5.03 -4.82
CA ALA A 80 -7.95 5.57 -5.40
C ALA A 80 -7.09 6.29 -4.36
N VAL A 81 -5.77 6.23 -4.53
CA VAL A 81 -4.78 6.87 -3.66
C VAL A 81 -3.87 7.74 -4.52
N LEU A 82 -3.62 8.97 -4.06
CA LEU A 82 -2.64 9.88 -4.63
C LEU A 82 -1.26 9.57 -4.05
N HIS A 83 -0.28 9.34 -4.92
CA HIS A 83 1.12 9.07 -4.54
C HIS A 83 2.02 10.19 -5.05
N GLN A 84 2.33 11.13 -4.17
CA GLN A 84 3.16 12.31 -4.49
C GLN A 84 4.14 12.63 -3.35
N HIS A 85 3.62 13.03 -2.19
CA HIS A 85 4.41 13.40 -1.01
C HIS A 85 4.12 12.43 0.14
N GLU A 86 4.46 11.17 -0.05
CA GLU A 86 4.10 10.10 0.89
C GLU A 86 5.21 9.05 1.00
N ILE A 87 5.08 8.19 1.99
CA ILE A 87 5.79 6.92 2.05
C ILE A 87 4.76 5.80 1.93
N THR A 88 4.97 4.95 0.94
CA THR A 88 4.24 3.67 0.84
C THR A 88 5.01 2.59 1.57
N TYR A 89 4.32 1.82 2.39
CA TYR A 89 4.82 0.59 2.95
C TYR A 89 4.14 -0.62 2.30
N ALA A 90 4.85 -1.73 2.18
CA ALA A 90 4.30 -3.03 1.82
C ALA A 90 4.86 -4.10 2.76
N VAL A 91 3.97 -4.90 3.34
CA VAL A 91 4.33 -6.08 4.14
C VAL A 91 3.87 -7.32 3.41
N VAL A 92 4.81 -8.23 3.17
CA VAL A 92 4.51 -9.58 2.66
C VAL A 92 4.80 -10.58 3.75
N VAL A 93 3.80 -11.38 4.12
CA VAL A 93 3.90 -12.34 5.22
C VAL A 93 2.89 -13.49 5.07
N ASP A 94 3.20 -14.62 5.69
CA ASP A 94 2.22 -15.68 5.92
C ASP A 94 1.26 -15.27 7.05
N GLY A 95 -0.03 -15.15 6.76
CA GLY A 95 -1.03 -14.73 7.74
C GLY A 95 -1.19 -15.69 8.92
N ARG A 96 -0.70 -16.93 8.80
CA ARG A 96 -0.74 -17.92 9.92
C ARG A 96 0.18 -17.57 11.07
N VAL A 97 1.20 -16.71 10.84
CA VAL A 97 2.07 -16.23 11.92
C VAL A 97 1.44 -15.11 12.75
N CYS A 98 0.28 -14.60 12.35
CA CYS A 98 -0.46 -13.61 13.12
C CYS A 98 -1.00 -14.25 14.41
N PRO A 99 -0.63 -13.75 15.59
CA PRO A 99 -1.07 -14.35 16.87
C PRO A 99 -2.58 -14.31 17.09
N GLU A 100 -3.25 -13.35 16.46
CA GLU A 100 -4.70 -13.13 16.58
C GLU A 100 -5.52 -13.89 15.52
N GLY A 101 -4.86 -14.76 14.75
CA GLY A 101 -5.46 -15.54 13.68
C GLY A 101 -5.27 -14.94 12.29
N SER A 102 -5.57 -15.74 11.26
CA SER A 102 -5.29 -15.38 9.86
C SER A 102 -6.42 -14.64 9.14
N SER A 103 -7.48 -14.22 9.84
CA SER A 103 -8.55 -13.46 9.22
C SER A 103 -8.04 -12.10 8.70
N VAL A 104 -8.77 -11.51 7.75
CA VAL A 104 -8.41 -10.21 7.18
C VAL A 104 -8.27 -9.17 8.29
N MET A 105 -9.25 -9.07 9.18
CA MET A 105 -9.24 -8.06 10.24
C MET A 105 -8.18 -8.33 11.32
N ALA A 106 -7.93 -9.60 11.67
CA ALA A 106 -6.86 -9.93 12.61
C ALA A 106 -5.50 -9.49 12.09
N THR A 107 -5.18 -9.82 10.84
CA THR A 107 -3.91 -9.42 10.21
C THR A 107 -3.78 -7.92 10.02
N TYR A 108 -4.88 -7.20 9.71
CA TYR A 108 -4.86 -5.72 9.70
C TYR A 108 -4.50 -5.14 11.07
N ARG A 109 -5.18 -5.60 12.14
CA ARG A 109 -4.92 -5.13 13.51
C ARG A 109 -3.50 -5.44 13.96
N TRP A 110 -3.03 -6.64 13.65
CA TRP A 110 -1.66 -7.04 13.98
C TRP A 110 -0.61 -6.15 13.33
N LEU A 111 -0.69 -5.94 12.02
CA LEU A 111 0.26 -5.10 11.28
C LEU A 111 0.13 -3.61 11.66
N ALA A 112 -1.06 -3.15 11.99
CA ALA A 112 -1.29 -1.79 12.46
C ALA A 112 -0.56 -1.49 13.77
N LYS A 113 -0.29 -2.48 14.62
CA LYS A 113 0.53 -2.29 15.84
C LYS A 113 1.93 -1.75 15.50
N GLY A 114 2.53 -2.25 14.41
CA GLY A 114 3.81 -1.76 13.92
C GLY A 114 3.74 -0.32 13.42
N LEU A 115 2.66 0.01 12.67
CA LEU A 115 2.44 1.35 12.14
C LEU A 115 2.20 2.38 13.27
N THR A 116 1.30 2.06 14.20
CA THR A 116 0.99 2.95 15.34
C THR A 116 2.19 3.12 16.27
N ALA A 117 2.97 2.07 16.51
CA ALA A 117 4.20 2.17 17.28
C ALA A 117 5.25 3.06 16.59
N GLY A 118 5.36 2.96 15.25
CA GLY A 118 6.22 3.86 14.47
C GLY A 118 5.79 5.32 14.56
N LEU A 119 4.49 5.59 14.41
CA LEU A 119 3.94 6.94 14.55
C LEU A 119 4.14 7.50 15.95
N ARG A 120 4.01 6.68 17.00
CA ARG A 120 4.27 7.09 18.38
C ARG A 120 5.72 7.53 18.60
N LYS A 121 6.69 6.96 17.88
CA LYS A 121 8.10 7.42 17.95
C LYS A 121 8.31 8.83 17.40
N LEU A 122 7.38 9.31 16.58
CA LEU A 122 7.33 10.71 16.10
C LEU A 122 6.48 11.60 16.99
N GLY A 123 5.90 11.07 18.07
CA GLY A 123 4.99 11.81 18.95
C GLY A 123 3.52 11.80 18.51
N ILE A 124 3.13 10.94 17.57
CA ILE A 124 1.77 10.86 17.04
C ILE A 124 1.03 9.68 17.66
N GLU A 125 -0.06 9.96 18.38
CA GLU A 125 -0.99 8.96 18.89
C GLU A 125 -2.06 8.64 17.83
N ALA A 126 -1.74 7.64 17.01
CA ALA A 126 -2.67 7.15 16.00
C ALA A 126 -3.41 5.90 16.49
N SER A 127 -4.64 5.73 16.02
CA SER A 127 -5.47 4.56 16.28
C SER A 127 -6.04 3.98 14.98
N LEU A 128 -6.49 2.72 15.04
CA LEU A 128 -7.35 2.19 13.99
C LEU A 128 -8.77 2.74 14.16
N SER A 129 -9.37 3.15 13.05
CA SER A 129 -10.77 3.58 13.06
C SER A 129 -11.68 2.43 13.49
N ASN A 130 -12.70 2.75 14.27
CA ASN A 130 -13.75 1.79 14.65
C ASN A 130 -14.79 1.69 13.53
N SER A 131 -15.24 0.47 13.22
CA SER A 131 -16.28 0.19 12.21
C SER A 131 -17.64 0.85 12.48
N ASN A 132 -17.79 1.48 13.66
CA ASN A 132 -19.02 2.14 14.10
C ASN A 132 -19.06 3.65 13.79
N ASP A 133 -17.98 4.24 13.29
CA ASP A 133 -17.98 5.65 12.85
C ASP A 133 -18.75 5.81 11.54
N ARG A 134 -20.08 5.69 11.64
CA ARG A 134 -21.04 5.82 10.53
C ARG A 134 -21.28 7.27 10.08
N ASN A 135 -20.43 8.21 10.45
CA ASN A 135 -20.56 9.62 10.10
C ASN A 135 -19.99 9.94 8.70
N CYS A 136 -20.27 9.09 7.72
CA CYS A 136 -19.99 9.42 6.32
C CYS A 136 -21.29 9.70 5.60
N PRO A 137 -21.51 10.92 5.07
CA PRO A 137 -22.70 11.22 4.27
C PRO A 137 -22.75 10.29 3.06
N SER A 138 -23.91 9.68 2.84
CA SER A 138 -24.22 8.82 1.69
C SER A 138 -24.36 9.64 0.40
N GLN A 139 -23.23 10.19 -0.11
CA GLN A 139 -23.21 10.77 -1.45
C GLN A 139 -22.43 9.86 -2.38
N HIS A 140 -23.11 9.31 -3.37
CA HIS A 140 -22.62 8.33 -4.35
C HIS A 140 -21.38 8.78 -5.16
N HIS A 141 -21.05 10.06 -5.20
CA HIS A 141 -19.92 10.61 -5.97
C HIS A 141 -18.59 10.74 -5.20
N ILE A 142 -18.60 10.66 -3.86
CA ILE A 142 -17.38 10.83 -3.02
C ILE A 142 -16.60 9.52 -2.83
N ALA A 143 -17.05 8.42 -3.44
CA ALA A 143 -16.51 7.08 -3.21
C ALA A 143 -15.17 6.80 -3.93
N SER A 144 -14.67 7.72 -4.75
CA SER A 144 -13.52 7.48 -5.62
C SER A 144 -12.18 7.56 -4.89
N PHE A 145 -12.03 8.49 -3.95
CA PHE A 145 -10.79 8.73 -3.22
C PHE A 145 -10.75 7.99 -1.89
N CYS A 146 -9.71 7.18 -1.68
CA CYS A 146 -9.59 6.32 -0.49
C CYS A 146 -9.58 7.12 0.82
N PHE A 147 -8.95 8.30 0.82
CA PHE A 147 -8.87 9.14 2.02
C PHE A 147 -10.18 9.86 2.36
N ALA A 148 -11.09 10.02 1.43
CA ALA A 148 -12.40 10.63 1.70
C ALA A 148 -13.33 9.74 2.53
N ARG A 149 -13.02 8.45 2.68
CA ARG A 149 -13.77 7.48 3.48
C ARG A 149 -12.87 6.80 4.49
N THR A 150 -13.36 6.60 5.69
CA THR A 150 -12.68 5.83 6.73
C THR A 150 -13.25 4.42 6.78
N SER A 151 -12.37 3.43 6.77
CA SER A 151 -12.69 2.01 6.94
C SER A 151 -12.08 1.49 8.25
N ALA A 152 -12.57 0.36 8.76
CA ALA A 152 -12.08 -0.25 10.02
C ALA A 152 -10.59 -0.62 10.04
N ALA A 153 -9.87 -0.45 8.94
CA ALA A 153 -8.45 -0.74 8.80
C ALA A 153 -7.60 0.52 8.58
N ASP A 154 -8.20 1.70 8.65
CA ASP A 154 -7.51 2.95 8.43
C ASP A 154 -6.89 3.50 9.71
N LEU A 155 -5.74 4.14 9.58
CA LEU A 155 -5.10 4.88 10.67
C LEU A 155 -5.73 6.26 10.78
N THR A 156 -6.10 6.63 12.01
CA THR A 156 -6.69 7.94 12.30
C THR A 156 -5.94 8.64 13.43
N VAL A 157 -5.90 9.96 13.35
CA VAL A 157 -5.41 10.87 14.40
C VAL A 157 -6.50 11.91 14.63
N GLU A 158 -6.97 12.06 15.88
CA GLU A 158 -8.07 12.98 16.23
C GLU A 158 -9.32 12.86 15.33
N GLY A 159 -9.62 11.63 14.91
CA GLY A 159 -10.77 11.35 14.03
C GLY A 159 -10.53 11.63 12.53
N LEU A 160 -9.39 12.21 12.15
CA LEU A 160 -9.00 12.43 10.77
C LEU A 160 -8.18 11.24 10.26
N LYS A 161 -8.44 10.82 9.03
CA LYS A 161 -7.69 9.72 8.40
C LYS A 161 -6.27 10.17 8.04
N LEU A 162 -5.27 9.51 8.63
CA LEU A 162 -3.85 9.72 8.35
C LEU A 162 -3.31 8.74 7.30
N GLY A 163 -3.80 7.52 7.29
CA GLY A 163 -3.29 6.50 6.37
C GLY A 163 -4.34 5.44 6.03
N GLY A 164 -4.24 4.90 4.84
CA GLY A 164 -5.07 3.81 4.36
C GLY A 164 -4.25 2.57 4.03
N SER A 165 -4.84 1.40 4.26
CA SER A 165 -4.21 0.11 3.97
C SER A 165 -5.15 -0.78 3.17
N ALA A 166 -4.59 -1.61 2.30
CA ALA A 166 -5.33 -2.62 1.55
C ALA A 166 -4.54 -3.94 1.50
N GLN A 167 -5.25 -5.06 1.43
CA GLN A 167 -4.63 -6.37 1.32
C GLN A 167 -4.95 -7.04 -0.02
N ALA A 168 -3.96 -7.71 -0.59
CA ALA A 168 -4.11 -8.75 -1.59
C ALA A 168 -3.68 -10.08 -0.94
N ARG A 169 -4.43 -11.15 -1.22
CA ARG A 169 -4.18 -12.45 -0.59
C ARG A 169 -4.02 -13.54 -1.63
N ARG A 170 -3.10 -14.45 -1.32
CA ARG A 170 -2.90 -15.70 -2.04
C ARG A 170 -2.89 -16.83 -1.01
N ARG A 171 -4.03 -17.57 -0.89
CA ARG A 171 -4.26 -18.54 0.19
C ARG A 171 -4.08 -17.88 1.56
N HIS A 172 -3.10 -18.36 2.34
CA HIS A 172 -2.75 -17.82 3.66
C HIS A 172 -1.69 -16.72 3.61
N PHE A 173 -1.00 -16.53 2.48
CA PHE A 173 -0.07 -15.42 2.30
C PHE A 173 -0.79 -14.13 1.98
N LEU A 174 -0.24 -13.02 2.46
CA LEU A 174 -0.80 -11.70 2.20
C LEU A 174 0.29 -10.69 1.84
N LEU A 175 -0.11 -9.77 0.99
CA LEU A 175 0.50 -8.48 0.78
C LEU A 175 -0.44 -7.45 1.40
N GLN A 176 0.03 -6.72 2.42
CA GLN A 176 -0.65 -5.50 2.87
C GLN A 176 0.22 -4.32 2.51
N HIS A 177 -0.32 -3.39 1.74
CA HIS A 177 0.32 -2.13 1.46
C HIS A 177 -0.56 -0.95 1.85
N GLY A 178 0.06 0.19 2.11
CA GLY A 178 -0.63 1.41 2.51
C GLY A 178 0.22 2.63 2.29
N SER A 179 -0.44 3.78 2.26
CA SER A 179 0.17 5.09 2.06
C SER A 179 -0.04 5.96 3.29
N ILE A 180 1.02 6.63 3.71
CA ILE A 180 1.01 7.62 4.78
C ILE A 180 1.57 8.92 4.21
N PRO A 181 0.72 9.95 3.99
CA PRO A 181 1.15 11.21 3.43
C PRO A 181 2.03 11.99 4.41
N LEU A 182 3.18 12.44 3.94
CA LEU A 182 4.03 13.39 4.65
C LEU A 182 3.41 14.77 4.57
N ARG A 183 2.96 15.16 3.37
CA ARG A 183 2.30 16.42 3.04
C ARG A 183 1.12 16.18 2.10
N LEU A 184 0.12 17.07 2.13
CA LEU A 184 -1.03 17.04 1.23
C LEU A 184 -0.95 18.18 0.22
N ASP A 185 -1.22 17.85 -1.03
CA ASP A 185 -1.47 18.79 -2.11
C ASP A 185 -2.98 18.80 -2.42
N THR A 186 -3.66 19.73 -1.77
CA THR A 186 -5.14 19.81 -1.83
C THR A 186 -5.66 20.23 -3.18
N GLU A 187 -4.90 21.04 -3.92
CA GLU A 187 -5.26 21.46 -5.27
C GLU A 187 -5.22 20.28 -6.24
N THR A 188 -4.17 19.49 -6.19
CA THR A 188 -4.06 18.25 -6.96
C THR A 188 -5.17 17.26 -6.61
N ILE A 189 -5.50 17.10 -5.32
CA ILE A 189 -6.59 16.22 -4.86
C ILE A 189 -7.93 16.71 -5.44
N GLU A 190 -8.22 18.00 -5.40
CA GLU A 190 -9.45 18.57 -5.95
C GLU A 190 -9.55 18.34 -7.45
N GLN A 191 -8.48 18.60 -8.20
CA GLN A 191 -8.46 18.44 -9.66
C GLN A 191 -8.67 16.97 -10.09
N ILE A 192 -8.05 16.02 -9.41
CA ILE A 192 -8.12 14.60 -9.79
C ILE A 192 -9.41 13.93 -9.30
N PHE A 193 -9.86 14.24 -8.10
CA PHE A 193 -10.96 13.53 -7.43
C PHE A 193 -12.24 14.34 -7.29
N GLY A 194 -12.23 15.62 -7.66
CA GLY A 194 -13.39 16.51 -7.53
C GLY A 194 -13.79 16.79 -6.08
N LEU A 195 -12.83 16.69 -5.14
CA LEU A 195 -13.09 16.87 -3.71
C LEU A 195 -12.80 18.29 -3.29
N SER A 196 -13.84 19.11 -3.14
CA SER A 196 -13.75 20.44 -2.56
C SER A 196 -14.35 20.47 -1.15
N GLY A 197 -13.79 21.29 -0.25
CA GLY A 197 -14.34 21.55 1.06
C GLY A 197 -13.64 20.85 2.23
N ARG A 198 -14.38 20.59 3.33
CA ARG A 198 -13.83 20.06 4.59
C ARG A 198 -13.21 18.68 4.41
N LYS A 199 -11.95 18.54 4.76
CA LYS A 199 -11.20 17.30 4.68
C LYS A 199 -11.49 16.42 5.90
N ASN A 200 -11.72 15.12 5.66
CA ASN A 200 -11.76 14.09 6.70
C ASN A 200 -10.42 13.34 6.81
N PHE A 201 -9.33 13.96 6.36
CA PHE A 201 -8.00 13.35 6.32
C PHE A 201 -6.93 14.40 6.62
N THR A 202 -5.76 13.93 7.03
CA THR A 202 -4.61 14.73 7.45
C THR A 202 -3.30 14.10 6.95
N CYS A 203 -2.17 14.75 7.22
CA CYS A 203 -0.82 14.27 6.92
C CYS A 203 0.11 14.48 8.11
N LEU A 204 1.33 13.94 8.03
CA LEU A 204 2.27 14.05 9.14
C LEU A 204 2.67 15.50 9.46
N GLU A 205 2.89 16.32 8.42
CA GLU A 205 3.27 17.73 8.61
C GLU A 205 2.17 18.56 9.30
N GLU A 206 0.88 18.28 8.97
CA GLU A 206 -0.24 18.94 9.65
C GLU A 206 -0.34 18.52 11.13
N VAL A 207 -0.16 17.22 11.42
CA VAL A 207 -0.26 16.69 12.80
C VAL A 207 0.91 17.15 13.68
N LEU A 208 2.12 17.22 13.10
CA LEU A 208 3.34 17.55 13.84
C LEU A 208 3.69 19.04 13.80
N GLU A 209 2.99 19.84 13.01
CA GLU A 209 3.27 21.25 12.77
C GLU A 209 4.73 21.53 12.33
N ARG A 210 5.35 20.55 11.65
CA ARG A 210 6.70 20.63 11.11
C ARG A 210 6.90 19.70 9.94
N GLU A 211 7.92 19.95 9.13
CA GLU A 211 8.36 19.02 8.10
C GLU A 211 8.88 17.71 8.71
N VAL A 212 8.59 16.60 8.02
CA VAL A 212 9.08 15.27 8.36
C VAL A 212 9.87 14.72 7.19
N SER A 213 11.14 14.43 7.42
CA SER A 213 11.96 13.84 6.37
C SER A 213 11.54 12.38 6.11
N PRO A 214 11.63 11.92 4.84
CA PRO A 214 11.39 10.51 4.54
C PRO A 214 12.24 9.54 5.35
N CYS A 215 13.50 9.89 5.63
CA CYS A 215 14.41 9.05 6.42
C CYS A 215 13.94 8.93 7.88
N GLU A 216 13.60 10.05 8.51
CA GLU A 216 13.08 10.07 9.88
C GLU A 216 11.84 9.18 10.02
N PHE A 217 10.92 9.28 9.06
CA PHE A 217 9.70 8.47 9.08
C PHE A 217 9.99 6.98 8.86
N VAL A 218 10.88 6.64 7.92
CA VAL A 218 11.32 5.25 7.67
C VAL A 218 11.94 4.63 8.92
N GLU A 219 12.84 5.35 9.60
CA GLU A 219 13.49 4.89 10.84
C GLU A 219 12.46 4.65 11.94
N ALA A 220 11.52 5.57 12.11
CA ALA A 220 10.43 5.43 13.08
C ALA A 220 9.55 4.22 12.80
N LEU A 221 9.17 3.98 11.53
CA LEU A 221 8.38 2.81 11.15
C LEU A 221 9.12 1.49 11.40
N VAL A 222 10.37 1.39 10.99
CA VAL A 222 11.20 0.18 11.19
C VAL A 222 11.32 -0.14 12.69
N ALA A 223 11.60 0.88 13.51
CA ALA A 223 11.66 0.71 14.95
C ALA A 223 10.31 0.29 15.55
N GLY A 224 9.20 0.88 15.08
CA GLY A 224 7.85 0.53 15.51
C GLY A 224 7.46 -0.89 15.18
N PHE A 225 7.71 -1.35 13.95
CA PHE A 225 7.48 -2.74 13.56
C PHE A 225 8.33 -3.71 14.38
N SER A 226 9.62 -3.38 14.57
CA SER A 226 10.52 -4.23 15.38
C SER A 226 10.03 -4.38 16.83
N GLU A 227 9.61 -3.30 17.44
CA GLU A 227 9.14 -3.29 18.84
C GLU A 227 7.78 -3.99 18.99
N ALA A 228 6.78 -3.55 18.20
CA ALA A 228 5.40 -3.99 18.39
C ALA A 228 5.14 -5.43 17.92
N LEU A 229 5.86 -5.90 16.89
CA LEU A 229 5.68 -7.26 16.36
C LEU A 229 6.76 -8.24 16.84
N GLY A 230 7.75 -7.78 17.60
CA GLY A 230 8.83 -8.64 18.09
C GLY A 230 9.73 -9.19 16.97
N VAL A 231 9.88 -8.44 15.87
CA VAL A 231 10.68 -8.84 14.72
C VAL A 231 12.05 -8.17 14.70
N SER A 232 13.01 -8.78 14.04
CA SER A 232 14.30 -8.16 13.70
C SER A 232 14.45 -8.08 12.18
N PHE A 233 15.07 -7.00 11.70
CA PHE A 233 15.22 -6.77 10.27
C PHE A 233 16.64 -7.07 9.78
N ILE A 234 16.73 -7.73 8.61
CA ILE A 234 17.92 -7.77 7.77
C ILE A 234 17.67 -6.84 6.59
N VAL A 235 18.50 -5.82 6.45
CA VAL A 235 18.46 -4.93 5.27
C VAL A 235 18.95 -5.71 4.06
N SER A 236 18.16 -5.75 2.99
CA SER A 236 18.50 -6.41 1.74
C SER A 236 17.84 -5.74 0.54
N GLY A 237 18.33 -6.02 -0.66
CA GLY A 237 17.63 -5.71 -1.91
C GLY A 237 16.57 -6.78 -2.26
N LEU A 238 15.94 -6.60 -3.41
CA LEU A 238 15.12 -7.62 -4.05
C LEU A 238 16.01 -8.78 -4.49
N THR A 239 15.52 -10.01 -4.35
CA THR A 239 16.23 -11.19 -4.86
C THR A 239 16.16 -11.24 -6.38
N PRO A 240 17.10 -11.97 -7.05
CA PRO A 240 17.03 -12.17 -8.51
C PRO A 240 15.69 -12.77 -8.97
N THR A 241 15.09 -13.63 -8.16
CA THR A 241 13.76 -14.22 -8.45
C THR A 241 12.64 -13.19 -8.37
N GLU A 242 12.64 -12.33 -7.34
CA GLU A 242 11.67 -11.24 -7.22
C GLU A 242 11.80 -10.25 -8.37
N LEU A 243 13.02 -9.87 -8.75
CA LEU A 243 13.27 -8.99 -9.89
C LEU A 243 12.73 -9.60 -11.19
N ARG A 244 12.99 -10.87 -11.43
CA ARG A 244 12.48 -11.57 -12.61
C ARG A 244 10.94 -11.65 -12.63
N PHE A 245 10.31 -11.92 -11.49
CA PHE A 245 8.85 -11.90 -11.39
C PHE A 245 8.31 -10.48 -11.62
N ALA A 246 8.96 -9.46 -11.06
CA ALA A 246 8.56 -8.08 -11.25
C ALA A 246 8.66 -7.66 -12.72
N GLU A 247 9.72 -8.02 -13.44
CA GLU A 247 9.87 -7.77 -14.88
C GLU A 247 8.72 -8.37 -15.68
N ILE A 248 8.38 -9.62 -15.44
CA ILE A 248 7.28 -10.31 -16.12
C ILE A 248 5.94 -9.65 -15.81
N LEU A 249 5.68 -9.37 -14.53
CA LEU A 249 4.44 -8.71 -14.10
C LEU A 249 4.35 -7.28 -14.66
N PHE A 250 5.46 -6.58 -14.71
CA PHE A 250 5.51 -5.25 -15.32
C PHE A 250 5.13 -5.31 -16.79
N GLN A 251 5.79 -6.17 -17.59
CA GLN A 251 5.57 -6.26 -19.03
C GLN A 251 4.16 -6.75 -19.41
N HIS A 252 3.63 -7.75 -18.68
CA HIS A 252 2.40 -8.44 -19.08
C HIS A 252 1.15 -8.01 -18.30
N LYS A 253 1.31 -7.22 -17.24
CA LYS A 253 0.21 -6.78 -16.39
C LYS A 253 0.28 -5.28 -16.09
N TYR A 254 1.19 -4.83 -15.23
CA TYR A 254 1.12 -3.50 -14.63
C TYR A 254 1.44 -2.34 -15.56
N ASN A 255 2.20 -2.57 -16.64
CA ASN A 255 2.51 -1.56 -17.66
C ASN A 255 1.62 -1.71 -18.90
N THR A 256 0.38 -2.19 -18.72
CA THR A 256 -0.58 -2.38 -19.81
C THR A 256 -1.86 -1.62 -19.52
N GLU A 257 -2.46 -1.04 -20.57
CA GLU A 257 -3.77 -0.39 -20.46
C GLU A 257 -4.87 -1.40 -20.16
N GLU A 258 -4.78 -2.61 -20.70
CA GLU A 258 -5.73 -3.69 -20.49
C GLU A 258 -5.88 -4.05 -19.00
N TRP A 259 -4.77 -4.07 -18.26
CA TRP A 259 -4.84 -4.24 -16.81
C TRP A 259 -5.41 -3.01 -16.12
N THR A 260 -4.89 -1.83 -16.45
CA THR A 260 -5.27 -0.59 -15.76
C THR A 260 -6.74 -0.28 -15.98
N LYS A 261 -7.26 -0.39 -17.20
CA LYS A 261 -8.64 -0.05 -17.55
C LYS A 261 -9.60 -1.23 -17.35
N GLU A 262 -9.24 -2.42 -17.84
CA GLU A 262 -10.14 -3.55 -17.99
C GLU A 262 -9.88 -4.70 -17.00
N ARG A 263 -8.81 -4.66 -16.23
CA ARG A 263 -8.37 -5.75 -15.31
C ARG A 263 -8.01 -7.04 -16.06
N LYS A 264 -7.63 -6.93 -17.33
CA LYS A 264 -7.21 -8.06 -18.14
C LYS A 264 -5.68 -8.19 -18.10
N VAL A 265 -5.20 -9.38 -17.81
CA VAL A 265 -3.78 -9.71 -17.95
C VAL A 265 -3.56 -10.23 -19.36
N ARG A 266 -2.52 -9.78 -20.06
CA ARG A 266 -2.14 -10.35 -21.36
C ARG A 266 -1.84 -11.85 -21.17
N THR A 267 -2.45 -12.68 -21.97
CA THR A 267 -2.69 -14.11 -21.75
C THR A 267 -1.45 -15.02 -21.74
N GLU A 268 -0.27 -14.48 -21.92
CA GLU A 268 0.97 -15.27 -21.88
C GLU A 268 1.89 -14.78 -20.74
N LEU A 269 1.47 -15.02 -19.48
CA LEU A 269 2.49 -15.13 -18.43
C LEU A 269 3.40 -16.29 -18.84
N PRO A 270 4.73 -16.06 -19.03
CA PRO A 270 5.64 -17.11 -19.43
C PRO A 270 5.43 -18.36 -18.59
N SER A 271 5.44 -19.51 -19.24
CA SER A 271 5.19 -20.84 -18.65
C SER A 271 5.87 -21.05 -17.29
N LYS A 272 7.06 -20.47 -17.09
CA LYS A 272 7.80 -20.54 -15.83
C LYS A 272 7.13 -19.85 -14.64
N VAL A 273 6.48 -18.70 -14.82
CA VAL A 273 5.72 -18.07 -13.70
C VAL A 273 4.47 -18.90 -13.43
N THR A 274 3.79 -19.33 -14.48
CA THR A 274 2.64 -20.23 -14.38
C THR A 274 3.03 -21.56 -13.74
N GLU A 275 4.21 -22.08 -14.02
CA GLU A 275 4.72 -23.33 -13.48
C GLU A 275 5.10 -23.21 -11.99
N ILE A 276 5.78 -22.13 -11.59
CA ILE A 276 6.05 -21.83 -10.17
C ILE A 276 4.74 -21.56 -9.43
N LEU A 277 3.79 -20.88 -10.07
CA LEU A 277 2.46 -20.65 -9.49
C LEU A 277 1.66 -21.95 -9.36
N LYS A 278 1.81 -22.91 -10.30
CA LYS A 278 1.18 -24.24 -10.24
C LYS A 278 1.86 -25.17 -9.25
N GLN A 279 3.20 -25.16 -9.16
CA GLN A 279 3.96 -25.95 -8.18
C GLN A 279 3.73 -25.52 -6.73
N SER A 280 3.28 -24.28 -6.51
CA SER A 280 2.80 -23.78 -5.21
C SER A 280 1.30 -24.09 -4.97
N GLU A 281 0.64 -24.82 -5.85
CA GLU A 281 -0.70 -25.37 -5.63
C GLU A 281 -0.57 -26.76 -4.96
N PRO A 282 -1.28 -27.00 -3.80
CA PRO A 282 -1.22 -28.29 -3.11
C PRO A 282 -1.89 -29.38 -3.93
#